data_6d4b318c7501d84e2bfea8fe969a6503
#
_entry.id   6d4b318c7501d84e2bfea8fe969a6503
#
_cell.length_a   1.000
_cell.length_b   1.000
_cell.length_c   1.000
_cell.angle_alpha   90.00
_cell.angle_beta   90.00
_cell.angle_gamma   90.00
#
_symmetry.space_group_name_H-M   'P 1'
#
loop_
_entity.id
_entity.type
_entity.pdbx_description
1 polymer ?
#
loop_
_entity_poly.entity_id
_entity_poly.type
_entity_poly.pdbx_seq_one_letter_code
_entity_poly.pdbx_strand_id
1 'polypeptide(L)'
;MATAIGYIRVSTEGQAQDGVSLDMQRAKIEAWAMLNDYELTAVHVDAGISGKSADNRPGLQAALNDCRKGSALVVYSLSRLARSTKDTIEISERLTKAGADLVSLSEKIDTTSAAGKMVFRMLAVLAEFERDQISERTASAMQHKKGKGELVGAVPYGFDLAADGVNLILNVGEQDVIQQARDLHTGGMSLRKVAAELQRRGFSARNGGLFQATQIQRMVA
;
A
#
# COMPACT_ATOMS: atom_id res chain seq x y z
N MET A 1 35.97 -12.89 4.93
CA MET A 1 35.08 -13.43 3.91
C MET A 1 33.79 -12.63 3.92
N ALA A 2 33.18 -12.36 2.77
CA ALA A 2 31.87 -11.79 2.72
C ALA A 2 30.82 -12.82 3.18
N THR A 3 29.77 -12.40 3.86
CA THR A 3 28.80 -13.32 4.45
C THR A 3 27.48 -13.27 3.67
N ALA A 4 26.83 -14.42 3.50
CA ALA A 4 25.50 -14.55 2.92
C ALA A 4 24.49 -15.04 3.96
N ILE A 5 23.29 -14.45 3.93
CA ILE A 5 22.14 -14.88 4.69
C ILE A 5 21.08 -15.35 3.69
N GLY A 6 20.67 -16.61 3.77
CA GLY A 6 19.62 -17.17 2.94
C GLY A 6 18.25 -16.87 3.52
N TYR A 7 17.27 -16.57 2.65
CA TYR A 7 15.86 -16.55 3.03
C TYR A 7 15.04 -17.35 2.03
N ILE A 8 14.24 -18.28 2.55
CA ILE A 8 13.39 -19.18 1.76
C ILE A 8 11.96 -19.17 2.29
N ARG A 9 10.99 -19.28 1.37
CA ARG A 9 9.57 -19.27 1.70
C ARG A 9 8.75 -20.16 0.79
N VAL A 10 7.79 -20.88 1.37
CA VAL A 10 6.68 -21.51 0.64
C VAL A 10 5.36 -21.10 1.27
N SER A 11 4.33 -20.91 0.45
CA SER A 11 2.93 -20.82 0.89
C SER A 11 2.28 -22.18 0.79
N THR A 12 1.23 -22.45 1.59
CA THR A 12 0.42 -23.67 1.51
C THR A 12 -0.20 -23.88 0.12
N GLU A 13 -0.51 -22.79 -0.60
CA GLU A 13 -1.03 -22.84 -1.97
C GLU A 13 0.09 -22.90 -3.03
N GLY A 14 1.28 -22.35 -2.75
CA GLY A 14 2.38 -22.26 -3.71
C GLY A 14 3.18 -23.54 -3.89
N GLN A 15 3.04 -24.53 -2.99
CA GLN A 15 3.61 -25.87 -3.21
C GLN A 15 3.02 -26.58 -4.42
N ALA A 16 1.77 -26.26 -4.78
CA ALA A 16 1.07 -26.89 -5.89
C ALA A 16 1.29 -26.19 -7.24
N GLN A 17 1.64 -24.91 -7.26
CA GLN A 17 1.67 -24.12 -8.50
C GLN A 17 3.07 -23.81 -9.04
N ASP A 18 4.08 -23.56 -8.18
CA ASP A 18 5.39 -23.10 -8.64
C ASP A 18 6.49 -24.18 -8.68
N GLY A 19 6.23 -25.39 -8.18
CA GLY A 19 7.17 -26.52 -8.24
C GLY A 19 8.52 -26.35 -7.51
N VAL A 20 8.72 -25.22 -6.79
CA VAL A 20 10.00 -24.87 -6.15
C VAL A 20 9.94 -25.17 -4.66
N SER A 21 10.45 -26.33 -4.25
CA SER A 21 10.50 -26.76 -2.85
C SER A 21 11.48 -25.89 -2.02
N LEU A 22 11.32 -25.93 -0.68
CA LEU A 22 12.28 -25.31 0.23
C LEU A 22 13.71 -25.85 0.04
N ASP A 23 13.83 -27.15 -0.20
CA ASP A 23 15.14 -27.80 -0.40
C ASP A 23 15.82 -27.30 -1.69
N MET A 24 15.02 -27.13 -2.77
CA MET A 24 15.57 -26.60 -4.02
C MET A 24 15.98 -25.12 -3.87
N GLN A 25 15.20 -24.30 -3.16
CA GLN A 25 15.59 -22.91 -2.87
C GLN A 25 16.89 -22.87 -2.07
N ARG A 26 17.00 -23.71 -1.01
CA ARG A 26 18.20 -23.83 -0.18
C ARG A 26 19.41 -24.22 -1.01
N ALA A 27 19.31 -25.30 -1.79
CA ALA A 27 20.43 -25.79 -2.62
C ALA A 27 20.92 -24.72 -3.61
N LYS A 28 20.00 -23.92 -4.20
CA LYS A 28 20.36 -22.82 -5.09
C LYS A 28 21.09 -21.70 -4.38
N ILE A 29 20.70 -21.36 -3.15
CA ILE A 29 21.35 -20.33 -2.33
C ILE A 29 22.74 -20.80 -1.91
N GLU A 30 22.88 -22.06 -1.47
CA GLU A 30 24.16 -22.68 -1.11
C GLU A 30 25.14 -22.68 -2.30
N ALA A 31 24.66 -23.10 -3.47
CA ALA A 31 25.45 -23.11 -4.70
C ALA A 31 25.91 -21.69 -5.08
N TRP A 32 25.02 -20.68 -4.98
CA TRP A 32 25.39 -19.31 -5.27
C TRP A 32 26.45 -18.79 -4.29
N ALA A 33 26.29 -19.03 -3.00
CA ALA A 33 27.26 -18.62 -1.98
C ALA A 33 28.65 -19.21 -2.23
N MET A 34 28.68 -20.52 -2.55
CA MET A 34 29.92 -21.22 -2.87
C MET A 34 30.62 -20.66 -4.13
N LEU A 35 29.82 -20.39 -5.20
CA LEU A 35 30.35 -19.89 -6.49
C LEU A 35 30.86 -18.45 -6.43
N ASN A 36 30.39 -17.65 -5.44
CA ASN A 36 30.72 -16.25 -5.31
C ASN A 36 31.62 -15.94 -4.11
N ASP A 37 32.23 -16.99 -3.49
CA ASP A 37 33.13 -16.88 -2.32
C ASP A 37 32.47 -16.20 -1.10
N TYR A 38 31.17 -16.47 -0.88
CA TYR A 38 30.44 -16.04 0.32
C TYR A 38 30.33 -17.18 1.33
N GLU A 39 30.51 -16.86 2.60
CA GLU A 39 30.17 -17.77 3.69
C GLU A 39 28.68 -17.70 4.00
N LEU A 40 27.94 -18.79 3.76
CA LEU A 40 26.53 -18.87 4.12
C LEU A 40 26.36 -19.12 5.63
N THR A 41 26.07 -18.06 6.39
CA THR A 41 26.03 -18.12 7.86
C THR A 41 24.71 -18.60 8.42
N ALA A 42 23.58 -18.36 7.71
CA ALA A 42 22.25 -18.79 8.13
C ALA A 42 21.30 -18.91 6.93
N VAL A 43 20.27 -19.75 7.06
CA VAL A 43 19.12 -19.82 6.14
C VAL A 43 17.85 -19.77 6.96
N HIS A 44 17.13 -18.67 6.87
CA HIS A 44 15.86 -18.46 7.55
C HIS A 44 14.68 -18.93 6.70
N VAL A 45 13.66 -19.48 7.35
CA VAL A 45 12.54 -20.16 6.68
C VAL A 45 11.21 -19.60 7.19
N ASP A 46 10.32 -19.22 6.25
CA ASP A 46 8.91 -19.00 6.53
C ASP A 46 8.09 -20.05 5.78
N ALA A 47 7.73 -21.15 6.45
CA ALA A 47 6.93 -22.23 5.89
C ALA A 47 5.44 -22.02 6.20
N GLY A 48 4.58 -22.16 5.18
CA GLY A 48 3.11 -22.17 5.35
C GLY A 48 2.50 -20.79 5.69
N ILE A 49 3.27 -19.72 5.65
CA ILE A 49 2.79 -18.37 5.98
C ILE A 49 2.28 -17.70 4.69
N SER A 50 0.96 -17.38 4.68
CA SER A 50 0.42 -16.55 3.62
C SER A 50 0.98 -15.13 3.79
N GLY A 51 1.68 -14.62 2.76
CA GLY A 51 2.44 -13.37 2.85
C GLY A 51 1.59 -12.09 2.92
N LYS A 52 0.52 -12.01 3.74
CA LYS A 52 -0.34 -10.82 3.82
C LYS A 52 0.32 -9.60 4.48
N SER A 53 1.36 -9.78 5.28
CA SER A 53 2.11 -8.69 5.90
C SER A 53 3.56 -9.13 6.13
N ALA A 54 4.52 -8.22 5.93
CA ALA A 54 5.92 -8.46 6.28
C ALA A 54 6.11 -8.66 7.79
N ASP A 55 5.24 -8.05 8.60
CA ASP A 55 5.27 -8.13 10.07
C ASP A 55 4.97 -9.53 10.60
N ASN A 56 4.29 -10.37 9.81
CA ASN A 56 3.90 -11.74 10.18
C ASN A 56 4.89 -12.81 9.63
N ARG A 57 6.12 -12.41 9.31
CA ARG A 57 7.15 -13.25 8.70
C ARG A 57 8.41 -13.28 9.58
N PRO A 58 8.40 -14.09 10.65
CA PRO A 58 9.49 -14.12 11.62
C PRO A 58 10.84 -14.52 10.99
N GLY A 59 10.83 -15.44 10.01
CA GLY A 59 12.03 -15.83 9.27
C GLY A 59 12.62 -14.66 8.46
N LEU A 60 11.80 -13.87 7.78
CA LEU A 60 12.27 -12.67 7.09
C LEU A 60 12.84 -11.64 8.05
N GLN A 61 12.16 -11.37 9.18
CA GLN A 61 12.65 -10.41 10.15
C GLN A 61 13.99 -10.86 10.76
N ALA A 62 14.14 -12.16 11.05
CA ALA A 62 15.40 -12.72 11.51
C ALA A 62 16.51 -12.57 10.44
N ALA A 63 16.21 -12.91 9.17
CA ALA A 63 17.16 -12.74 8.08
C ALA A 63 17.62 -11.27 7.92
N LEU A 64 16.68 -10.32 7.98
CA LEU A 64 16.99 -8.89 7.89
C LEU A 64 17.80 -8.39 9.12
N ASN A 65 17.55 -8.95 10.30
CA ASN A 65 18.28 -8.59 11.51
C ASN A 65 19.71 -9.17 11.53
N ASP A 66 19.96 -10.27 10.85
CA ASP A 66 21.29 -10.87 10.71
C ASP A 66 22.14 -10.17 9.65
N CYS A 67 21.51 -9.44 8.72
CA CYS A 67 22.24 -8.67 7.72
C CYS A 67 23.07 -7.55 8.35
N ARG A 68 24.36 -7.48 7.99
CA ARG A 68 25.35 -6.52 8.47
C ARG A 68 26.10 -5.92 7.29
N LYS A 69 26.91 -4.91 7.56
CA LYS A 69 27.76 -4.29 6.54
C LYS A 69 28.63 -5.33 5.84
N GLY A 70 28.52 -5.40 4.52
CA GLY A 70 29.25 -6.33 3.68
C GLY A 70 28.62 -7.72 3.58
N SER A 71 27.41 -7.93 4.12
CA SER A 71 26.65 -9.17 3.92
C SER A 71 25.70 -9.05 2.72
N ALA A 72 25.25 -10.19 2.19
CA ALA A 72 24.22 -10.28 1.17
C ALA A 72 23.03 -11.11 1.65
N LEU A 73 21.81 -10.56 1.52
CA LEU A 73 20.58 -11.34 1.64
C LEU A 73 20.32 -12.04 0.30
N VAL A 74 20.33 -13.36 0.31
CA VAL A 74 20.14 -14.18 -0.90
C VAL A 74 18.79 -14.87 -0.87
N VAL A 75 17.99 -14.66 -1.92
CA VAL A 75 16.68 -15.26 -2.10
C VAL A 75 16.59 -15.97 -3.45
N TYR A 76 15.73 -16.98 -3.54
CA TYR A 76 15.51 -17.65 -4.83
C TYR A 76 14.87 -16.72 -5.86
N SER A 77 13.85 -15.95 -5.45
CA SER A 77 13.17 -14.97 -6.30
C SER A 77 12.57 -13.83 -5.48
N LEU A 78 12.34 -12.69 -6.12
CA LEU A 78 11.70 -11.54 -5.46
C LEU A 78 10.29 -11.88 -4.97
N SER A 79 9.56 -12.76 -5.65
CA SER A 79 8.24 -13.24 -5.22
C SER A 79 8.29 -14.04 -3.91
N ARG A 80 9.45 -14.61 -3.55
CA ARG A 80 9.67 -15.24 -2.24
C ARG A 80 10.02 -14.21 -1.17
N LEU A 81 10.69 -13.13 -1.57
CA LEU A 81 11.05 -12.03 -0.67
C LEU A 81 9.83 -11.19 -0.31
N ALA A 82 9.05 -10.75 -1.30
CA ALA A 82 7.93 -9.84 -1.10
C ALA A 82 6.77 -10.15 -2.07
N ARG A 83 5.58 -9.61 -1.78
CA ARG A 83 4.39 -9.74 -2.64
C ARG A 83 4.20 -8.59 -3.59
N SER A 84 4.78 -7.46 -3.26
CA SER A 84 4.70 -6.24 -4.06
C SER A 84 6.10 -5.71 -4.33
N THR A 85 6.24 -5.02 -5.44
CA THR A 85 7.47 -4.30 -5.76
C THR A 85 7.79 -3.26 -4.69
N LYS A 86 6.77 -2.62 -4.10
CA LYS A 86 6.93 -1.69 -2.98
C LYS A 86 7.63 -2.34 -1.79
N ASP A 87 7.13 -3.49 -1.32
CA ASP A 87 7.73 -4.20 -0.18
C ASP A 87 9.18 -4.61 -0.49
N THR A 88 9.46 -5.01 -1.74
CA THR A 88 10.82 -5.35 -2.19
C THR A 88 11.74 -4.14 -2.09
N ILE A 89 11.28 -2.97 -2.49
CA ILE A 89 12.04 -1.71 -2.41
C ILE A 89 12.31 -1.36 -0.94
N GLU A 90 11.29 -1.39 -0.08
CA GLU A 90 11.44 -1.11 1.36
C GLU A 90 12.44 -2.05 2.03
N ILE A 91 12.40 -3.34 1.69
CA ILE A 91 13.38 -4.33 2.18
C ILE A 91 14.79 -3.98 1.68
N SER A 92 14.96 -3.64 0.40
CA SER A 92 16.25 -3.28 -0.17
C SER A 92 16.82 -1.98 0.44
N GLU A 93 15.97 -1.00 0.72
CA GLU A 93 16.39 0.22 1.42
C GLU A 93 16.87 -0.09 2.84
N ARG A 94 16.17 -0.99 3.55
CA ARG A 94 16.58 -1.45 4.88
C ARG A 94 17.94 -2.14 4.83
N LEU A 95 18.17 -3.01 3.83
CA LEU A 95 19.47 -3.66 3.61
C LEU A 95 20.56 -2.62 3.31
N THR A 96 20.27 -1.66 2.43
CA THR A 96 21.22 -0.59 2.09
C THR A 96 21.61 0.24 3.32
N LYS A 97 20.65 0.56 4.20
CA LYS A 97 20.93 1.25 5.48
C LYS A 97 21.79 0.42 6.43
N ALA A 98 21.65 -0.90 6.40
CA ALA A 98 22.51 -1.82 7.14
C ALA A 98 23.89 -2.03 6.47
N GLY A 99 24.10 -1.51 5.26
CA GLY A 99 25.29 -1.75 4.44
C GLY A 99 25.33 -3.14 3.83
N ALA A 100 24.19 -3.79 3.70
CA ALA A 100 24.02 -5.12 3.12
C ALA A 100 23.43 -5.02 1.69
N ASP A 101 23.64 -6.06 0.90
CA ASP A 101 23.16 -6.17 -0.47
C ASP A 101 22.05 -7.21 -0.60
N LEU A 102 21.30 -7.15 -1.72
CA LEU A 102 20.24 -8.10 -2.07
C LEU A 102 20.62 -8.88 -3.32
N VAL A 103 20.45 -10.20 -3.25
CA VAL A 103 20.63 -11.10 -4.40
C VAL A 103 19.37 -11.90 -4.63
N SER A 104 18.85 -11.86 -5.84
CA SER A 104 17.73 -12.68 -6.32
C SER A 104 18.17 -13.56 -7.48
N LEU A 105 18.12 -14.89 -7.27
CA LEU A 105 18.71 -15.85 -8.19
C LEU A 105 17.93 -16.01 -9.48
N SER A 106 16.59 -16.03 -9.39
CA SER A 106 15.69 -16.24 -10.53
C SER A 106 15.73 -15.07 -11.51
N GLU A 107 15.63 -13.83 -10.98
CA GLU A 107 15.65 -12.61 -11.77
C GLU A 107 17.07 -12.16 -12.12
N LYS A 108 18.11 -12.84 -11.60
CA LYS A 108 19.53 -12.47 -11.78
C LYS A 108 19.83 -11.03 -11.35
N ILE A 109 19.18 -10.60 -10.26
CA ILE A 109 19.41 -9.29 -9.65
C ILE A 109 20.44 -9.48 -8.56
N ASP A 110 21.53 -8.71 -8.64
CA ASP A 110 22.64 -8.75 -7.69
C ASP A 110 23.11 -7.33 -7.38
N THR A 111 22.67 -6.81 -6.24
CA THR A 111 23.03 -5.45 -5.81
C THR A 111 24.43 -5.35 -5.19
N THR A 112 25.20 -6.42 -5.13
CA THR A 112 26.62 -6.34 -4.77
C THR A 112 27.43 -5.62 -5.85
N SER A 113 26.96 -5.70 -7.11
CA SER A 113 27.55 -5.02 -8.27
C SER A 113 26.90 -3.65 -8.53
N ALA A 114 27.68 -2.71 -9.10
CA ALA A 114 27.15 -1.40 -9.51
C ALA A 114 26.07 -1.53 -10.60
N ALA A 115 26.23 -2.47 -11.53
CA ALA A 115 25.24 -2.74 -12.58
C ALA A 115 23.93 -3.28 -11.98
N GLY A 116 23.99 -4.23 -11.05
CA GLY A 116 22.81 -4.75 -10.36
C GLY A 116 22.10 -3.70 -9.51
N LYS A 117 22.84 -2.84 -8.82
CA LYS A 117 22.25 -1.66 -8.14
C LYS A 117 21.51 -0.74 -9.09
N MET A 118 22.07 -0.49 -10.26
CA MET A 118 21.41 0.33 -11.28
C MET A 118 20.12 -0.34 -11.78
N VAL A 119 20.15 -1.61 -12.15
CA VAL A 119 18.98 -2.37 -12.61
C VAL A 119 17.88 -2.38 -11.52
N PHE A 120 18.24 -2.63 -10.27
CA PHE A 120 17.27 -2.62 -9.17
C PHE A 120 16.61 -1.25 -8.98
N ARG A 121 17.40 -0.16 -9.05
CA ARG A 121 16.86 1.21 -8.98
C ARG A 121 15.92 1.52 -10.15
N MET A 122 16.22 1.05 -11.36
CA MET A 122 15.31 1.21 -12.50
C MET A 122 13.98 0.49 -12.27
N LEU A 123 14.00 -0.73 -11.74
CA LEU A 123 12.78 -1.46 -11.37
C LEU A 123 11.97 -0.72 -10.30
N ALA A 124 12.63 -0.11 -9.32
CA ALA A 124 11.98 0.70 -8.30
C ALA A 124 11.27 1.92 -8.91
N VAL A 125 11.93 2.66 -9.77
CA VAL A 125 11.35 3.81 -10.48
C VAL A 125 10.16 3.40 -11.36
N LEU A 126 10.28 2.27 -12.08
CA LEU A 126 9.18 1.75 -12.91
C LEU A 126 7.95 1.40 -12.07
N ALA A 127 8.15 0.76 -10.92
CA ALA A 127 7.05 0.41 -10.02
C ALA A 127 6.37 1.65 -9.42
N GLU A 128 7.12 2.69 -9.12
CA GLU A 128 6.59 3.97 -8.66
C GLU A 128 5.76 4.65 -9.76
N PHE A 129 6.28 4.69 -10.97
CA PHE A 129 5.58 5.22 -12.14
C PHE A 129 4.26 4.48 -12.43
N GLU A 130 4.26 3.14 -12.40
CA GLU A 130 3.03 2.36 -12.58
C GLU A 130 1.97 2.69 -11.51
N ARG A 131 2.38 2.84 -10.25
CA ARG A 131 1.49 3.22 -9.16
C ARG A 131 0.89 4.62 -9.38
N ASP A 132 1.71 5.57 -9.78
CA ASP A 132 1.28 6.95 -10.02
C ASP A 132 0.32 7.01 -11.22
N GLN A 133 0.57 6.26 -12.29
CA GLN A 133 -0.36 6.11 -13.41
C GLN A 133 -1.72 5.55 -12.98
N ILE A 134 -1.73 4.51 -12.12
CA ILE A 134 -2.99 3.95 -11.61
C ILE A 134 -3.73 4.99 -10.77
N SER A 135 -3.02 5.75 -9.94
CA SER A 135 -3.58 6.82 -9.11
C SER A 135 -4.21 7.92 -9.97
N GLU A 136 -3.50 8.40 -11.00
CA GLU A 136 -3.99 9.40 -11.95
C GLU A 136 -5.24 8.93 -12.71
N ARG A 137 -5.21 7.70 -13.23
CA ARG A 137 -6.37 7.10 -13.91
C ARG A 137 -7.58 7.00 -12.99
N THR A 138 -7.37 6.59 -11.74
CA THR A 138 -8.42 6.47 -10.74
C THR A 138 -9.00 7.84 -10.39
N ALA A 139 -8.15 8.85 -10.15
CA ALA A 139 -8.56 10.22 -9.88
C ALA A 139 -9.36 10.82 -11.05
N SER A 140 -8.88 10.63 -12.27
CA SER A 140 -9.54 11.09 -13.49
C SER A 140 -10.91 10.43 -13.69
N ALA A 141 -11.02 9.10 -13.47
CA ALA A 141 -12.27 8.37 -13.53
C ALA A 141 -13.28 8.84 -12.46
N MET A 142 -12.81 9.09 -11.24
CA MET A 142 -13.64 9.62 -10.16
C MET A 142 -14.12 11.04 -10.47
N GLN A 143 -13.26 11.90 -11.01
CA GLN A 143 -13.62 13.26 -11.43
C GLN A 143 -14.64 13.25 -12.55
N HIS A 144 -14.48 12.36 -13.54
CA HIS A 144 -15.45 12.19 -14.62
C HIS A 144 -16.84 11.75 -14.11
N LYS A 145 -16.89 10.77 -13.21
CA LYS A 145 -18.12 10.33 -12.54
C LYS A 145 -18.78 11.49 -11.78
N LYS A 146 -17.99 12.23 -10.99
CA LYS A 146 -18.50 13.39 -10.26
C LYS A 146 -19.06 14.47 -11.20
N GLY A 147 -18.41 14.71 -12.34
CA GLY A 147 -18.90 15.65 -13.36
C GLY A 147 -20.23 15.24 -14.02
N LYS A 148 -20.52 13.94 -14.04
CA LYS A 148 -21.81 13.37 -14.51
C LYS A 148 -22.89 13.31 -13.44
N GLY A 149 -22.61 13.68 -12.19
CA GLY A 149 -23.54 13.53 -11.07
C GLY A 149 -23.69 12.08 -10.58
N GLU A 150 -22.77 11.19 -10.95
CA GLU A 150 -22.73 9.81 -10.50
C GLU A 150 -22.16 9.71 -9.06
N LEU A 151 -22.57 8.69 -8.33
CA LEU A 151 -22.07 8.42 -6.99
C LEU A 151 -20.57 8.11 -6.99
N VAL A 152 -19.82 8.86 -6.18
CA VAL A 152 -18.41 8.59 -5.88
C VAL A 152 -18.24 8.49 -4.38
N GLY A 153 -18.05 7.26 -3.88
CA GLY A 153 -17.95 6.99 -2.45
C GLY A 153 -19.31 7.02 -1.73
N ALA A 154 -19.41 7.73 -0.60
CA ALA A 154 -20.66 7.86 0.14
C ALA A 154 -21.57 8.92 -0.48
N VAL A 155 -22.89 8.69 -0.39
CA VAL A 155 -23.90 9.68 -0.84
C VAL A 155 -23.73 10.99 -0.05
N PRO A 156 -23.42 12.11 -0.73
CA PRO A 156 -23.21 13.38 -0.03
C PRO A 156 -24.52 13.89 0.58
N TYR A 157 -24.43 14.68 1.64
CA TYR A 157 -25.58 15.36 2.21
C TYR A 157 -26.17 16.33 1.19
N GLY A 158 -27.50 16.37 1.06
CA GLY A 158 -28.22 17.11 0.03
C GLY A 158 -28.60 16.27 -1.18
N PHE A 159 -28.21 15.01 -1.23
CA PHE A 159 -28.53 14.12 -2.33
C PHE A 159 -28.98 12.76 -1.82
N ASP A 160 -29.83 12.10 -2.61
CA ASP A 160 -30.18 10.69 -2.46
C ASP A 160 -29.62 9.90 -3.65
N LEU A 161 -29.51 8.58 -3.48
CA LEU A 161 -29.14 7.69 -4.56
C LEU A 161 -30.37 7.34 -5.37
N ALA A 162 -30.33 7.52 -6.68
CA ALA A 162 -31.40 7.12 -7.59
C ALA A 162 -31.60 5.59 -7.56
N ALA A 163 -32.75 5.15 -8.07
CA ALA A 163 -33.11 3.72 -8.11
C ALA A 163 -32.16 2.87 -8.98
N ASP A 164 -31.38 3.50 -9.85
CA ASP A 164 -30.35 2.86 -10.68
C ASP A 164 -29.05 2.51 -9.90
N GLY A 165 -28.94 2.99 -8.65
CA GLY A 165 -27.75 2.77 -7.80
C GLY A 165 -26.50 3.53 -8.27
N VAL A 166 -26.59 4.44 -9.22
CA VAL A 166 -25.46 5.13 -9.86
C VAL A 166 -25.59 6.65 -9.74
N ASN A 167 -26.76 7.20 -10.08
CA ASN A 167 -26.95 8.63 -10.16
C ASN A 167 -27.39 9.24 -8.83
N LEU A 168 -26.96 10.48 -8.57
CA LEU A 168 -27.40 11.27 -7.43
C LEU A 168 -28.60 12.12 -7.83
N ILE A 169 -29.63 12.13 -6.99
CA ILE A 169 -30.81 13.00 -7.11
C ILE A 169 -30.86 13.97 -5.93
N LEU A 170 -31.40 15.17 -6.14
CA LEU A 170 -31.52 16.16 -5.08
C LEU A 170 -32.47 15.70 -3.99
N ASN A 171 -32.03 15.75 -2.73
CA ASN A 171 -32.89 15.63 -1.56
C ASN A 171 -33.35 17.02 -1.15
N VAL A 172 -34.61 17.37 -1.45
CA VAL A 172 -35.15 18.72 -1.24
C VAL A 172 -35.03 19.19 0.19
N GLY A 173 -35.32 18.32 1.18
CA GLY A 173 -35.20 18.67 2.59
C GLY A 173 -33.79 18.97 3.03
N GLU A 174 -32.82 18.18 2.55
CA GLU A 174 -31.40 18.41 2.89
C GLU A 174 -30.83 19.61 2.13
N GLN A 175 -31.31 19.90 0.91
CA GLN A 175 -30.93 21.09 0.17
C GLN A 175 -31.37 22.38 0.88
N ASP A 176 -32.55 22.38 1.51
CA ASP A 176 -33.00 23.51 2.33
C ASP A 176 -32.07 23.74 3.52
N VAL A 177 -31.61 22.66 4.16
CA VAL A 177 -30.64 22.78 5.26
C VAL A 177 -29.29 23.32 4.77
N ILE A 178 -28.83 22.87 3.61
CA ILE A 178 -27.61 23.40 2.98
C ILE A 178 -27.75 24.89 2.71
N GLN A 179 -28.88 25.34 2.16
CA GLN A 179 -29.12 26.74 1.87
C GLN A 179 -29.10 27.58 3.15
N GLN A 180 -29.77 27.10 4.20
CA GLN A 180 -29.75 27.80 5.51
C GLN A 180 -28.32 27.84 6.10
N ALA A 181 -27.53 26.78 5.95
CA ALA A 181 -26.13 26.78 6.41
C ALA A 181 -25.30 27.83 5.67
N ARG A 182 -25.49 27.97 4.36
CA ARG A 182 -24.84 28.98 3.53
C ARG A 182 -25.23 30.39 3.94
N ASP A 183 -26.50 30.66 4.14
CA ASP A 183 -27.01 31.96 4.54
C ASP A 183 -26.44 32.40 5.90
N LEU A 184 -26.42 31.48 6.88
CA LEU A 184 -25.84 31.72 8.19
C LEU A 184 -24.32 31.97 8.13
N HIS A 185 -23.63 31.22 7.28
CA HIS A 185 -22.17 31.38 7.12
C HIS A 185 -21.83 32.70 6.40
N THR A 186 -22.58 33.04 5.35
CA THR A 186 -22.44 34.32 4.64
C THR A 186 -22.78 35.50 5.54
N GLY A 187 -23.72 35.32 6.51
CA GLY A 187 -24.03 36.28 7.57
C GLY A 187 -22.94 36.43 8.64
N GLY A 188 -21.75 35.77 8.47
CA GLY A 188 -20.59 35.92 9.34
C GLY A 188 -20.50 34.92 10.48
N MET A 189 -21.36 33.90 10.53
CA MET A 189 -21.26 32.86 11.56
C MET A 189 -20.10 31.89 11.28
N SER A 190 -19.35 31.53 12.33
CA SER A 190 -18.34 30.46 12.21
C SER A 190 -19.02 29.10 12.00
N LEU A 191 -18.32 28.16 11.36
CA LEU A 191 -18.84 26.80 11.07
C LEU A 191 -19.44 26.10 12.31
N ARG A 192 -18.83 26.26 13.49
CA ARG A 192 -19.35 25.72 14.75
C ARG A 192 -20.64 26.39 15.19
N LYS A 193 -20.76 27.72 15.01
CA LYS A 193 -21.98 28.46 15.32
C LYS A 193 -23.12 28.11 14.36
N VAL A 194 -22.80 27.91 13.06
CA VAL A 194 -23.77 27.43 12.08
C VAL A 194 -24.31 26.04 12.47
N ALA A 195 -23.45 25.10 12.85
CA ALA A 195 -23.86 23.78 13.30
C ALA A 195 -24.82 23.87 14.51
N ALA A 196 -24.47 24.67 15.52
CA ALA A 196 -25.30 24.87 16.71
C ALA A 196 -26.66 25.53 16.39
N GLU A 197 -26.68 26.51 15.48
CA GLU A 197 -27.91 27.18 15.05
C GLU A 197 -28.83 26.27 14.26
N LEU A 198 -28.29 25.44 13.34
CA LEU A 198 -29.07 24.44 12.62
C LEU A 198 -29.71 23.42 13.59
N GLN A 199 -28.97 23.00 14.61
CA GLN A 199 -29.51 22.13 15.66
C GLN A 199 -30.63 22.83 16.43
N ARG A 200 -30.45 24.09 16.83
CA ARG A 200 -31.48 24.89 17.52
C ARG A 200 -32.78 24.99 16.69
N ARG A 201 -32.65 25.00 15.37
CA ARG A 201 -33.77 24.97 14.41
C ARG A 201 -34.38 23.59 14.20
N GLY A 202 -33.85 22.53 14.87
CA GLY A 202 -34.35 21.17 14.79
C GLY A 202 -33.75 20.32 13.67
N PHE A 203 -32.71 20.80 12.99
CA PHE A 203 -32.04 20.01 11.96
C PHE A 203 -30.96 19.10 12.56
N SER A 204 -30.80 17.90 11.98
CA SER A 204 -29.81 16.90 12.39
C SER A 204 -29.13 16.28 11.18
N ALA A 205 -27.95 15.69 11.38
CA ALA A 205 -27.28 14.89 10.37
C ALA A 205 -28.07 13.58 10.11
N ARG A 206 -27.80 12.91 8.98
CA ARG A 206 -28.49 11.65 8.58
C ARG A 206 -28.49 10.55 9.64
N ASN A 207 -27.46 10.51 10.47
CA ASN A 207 -27.35 9.56 11.58
C ASN A 207 -28.12 9.99 12.85
N GLY A 208 -28.93 11.07 12.76
CA GLY A 208 -29.64 11.65 13.91
C GLY A 208 -28.78 12.46 14.87
N GLY A 209 -27.47 12.52 14.64
CA GLY A 209 -26.54 13.26 15.48
C GLY A 209 -26.39 14.73 15.09
N LEU A 210 -25.53 15.44 15.83
CA LEU A 210 -25.21 16.85 15.57
C LEU A 210 -24.32 16.99 14.33
N PHE A 211 -24.49 18.09 13.58
CA PHE A 211 -23.57 18.43 12.52
C PHE A 211 -22.18 18.75 13.06
N GLN A 212 -21.17 18.12 12.50
CA GLN A 212 -19.77 18.45 12.75
C GLN A 212 -19.36 19.69 11.92
N ALA A 213 -18.40 20.48 12.41
CA ALA A 213 -17.90 21.64 11.68
C ALA A 213 -17.39 21.31 10.27
N THR A 214 -16.79 20.11 10.10
CA THR A 214 -16.34 19.59 8.80
C THR A 214 -17.50 19.24 7.84
N GLN A 215 -18.66 18.87 8.36
CA GLN A 215 -19.86 18.66 7.55
C GLN A 215 -20.42 20.01 7.07
N ILE A 216 -20.51 20.99 7.97
CA ILE A 216 -20.90 22.36 7.60
C ILE A 216 -19.94 22.93 6.56
N GLN A 217 -18.64 22.75 6.72
CA GLN A 217 -17.65 23.21 5.74
C GLN A 217 -17.94 22.66 4.33
N ARG A 218 -18.33 21.37 4.22
CA ARG A 218 -18.69 20.74 2.94
C ARG A 218 -20.01 21.27 2.35
N MET A 219 -20.94 21.72 3.20
CA MET A 219 -22.23 22.27 2.76
C MET A 219 -22.08 23.70 2.21
N VAL A 220 -21.17 24.51 2.79
CA VAL A 220 -20.98 25.92 2.43
C VAL A 220 -19.91 26.13 1.36
N ALA A 221 -19.08 25.11 1.09
CA ALA A 221 -18.14 25.12 -0.01
C ALA A 221 -18.88 24.97 -1.34
#